data_a448c784e2aa578bd6021416a79eb13e
#
_entry.id   a448c784e2aa578bd6021416a79eb13e
#
_cell.length_a   1.000
_cell.length_b   1.000
_cell.length_c   1.000
_cell.angle_alpha   90.00
_cell.angle_beta   90.00
_cell.angle_gamma   90.00
#
_symmetry.space_group_name_H-M   'P 1'
#
loop_
_entity.id
_entity.type
_entity.pdbx_description
1 polymer ?
#
loop_
_entity_poly.entity_id
_entity_poly.type
_entity_poly.pdbx_seq_one_letter_code
_entity_poly.pdbx_strand_id
1 'polypeptide(L)'
;MSHEDIEVTRQLAKLDDWISEACKRGAVPVLTGMNGDMDTVGSAIALAASNPNMMACGLHLGRVSKKVCQQLSAPFRKLSNGLMDLPNNLGGIIIVDAAAPNQVGIDLPDDIPKCVLDHHRTDDWDLSKTDLSVKLPVSATTEIVAQYLAKHSQDSLTEPVRKLLLAGLITDSGRFKHSSKDSFNTAALILNGSDIDYAKFVEWLETSKINSSERGSLLRGMQRAKSTNSGDWSIIHSYCGTLEGRLASLLLGLGPDISLVSRNKDGETRLTARASKHATSEGLSLGKIMQSIAQQIGGEGGGHDGAAGWTGSTDRITAESSFIAHIAKLERNSE
;
A
#
# COMPACT_ATOMS: atom_id res chain seq x y z
N MET A 1 2.78 19.39 25.21
CA MET A 1 2.97 19.10 23.78
C MET A 1 4.44 18.79 23.56
N SER A 2 4.77 17.65 23.02
CA SER A 2 6.14 17.31 22.63
C SER A 2 6.60 18.18 21.45
N HIS A 3 7.90 18.22 21.16
CA HIS A 3 8.42 18.92 19.98
C HIS A 3 7.85 18.32 18.69
N GLU A 4 7.60 17.03 18.70
CA GLU A 4 7.00 16.26 17.62
C GLU A 4 5.52 16.65 17.38
N ASP A 5 4.73 16.84 18.45
CA ASP A 5 3.33 17.31 18.34
C ASP A 5 3.24 18.73 17.74
N ILE A 6 4.24 19.59 18.04
CA ILE A 6 4.31 20.95 17.49
C ILE A 6 4.59 20.90 15.99
N GLU A 7 5.52 20.06 15.56
CA GLU A 7 5.86 19.92 14.14
C GLU A 7 4.70 19.33 13.33
N VAL A 8 4.05 18.27 13.82
CA VAL A 8 2.84 17.71 13.18
C VAL A 8 1.76 18.79 13.04
N THR A 9 1.50 19.54 14.11
CA THR A 9 0.53 20.63 14.09
C THR A 9 0.85 21.67 13.02
N ARG A 10 2.13 22.05 12.88
CA ARG A 10 2.61 23.02 11.89
C ARG A 10 2.44 22.50 10.46
N GLN A 11 2.75 21.22 10.21
CA GLN A 11 2.62 20.63 8.88
C GLN A 11 1.15 20.53 8.46
N LEU A 12 0.25 20.15 9.38
CA LEU A 12 -1.18 20.11 9.10
C LEU A 12 -1.78 21.49 8.85
N ALA A 13 -1.30 22.55 9.54
CA ALA A 13 -1.72 23.91 9.25
C ALA A 13 -1.28 24.38 7.85
N LYS A 14 -0.02 24.07 7.45
CA LYS A 14 0.43 24.34 6.08
C LYS A 14 -0.38 23.60 5.02
N LEU A 15 -0.80 22.38 5.31
CA LEU A 15 -1.67 21.60 4.43
C LEU A 15 -3.03 22.31 4.27
N ASP A 16 -3.60 22.80 5.35
CA ASP A 16 -4.89 23.50 5.34
C ASP A 16 -4.81 24.80 4.51
N ASP A 17 -3.77 25.60 4.73
CA ASP A 17 -3.52 26.82 3.95
C ASP A 17 -3.35 26.47 2.45
N TRP A 18 -2.56 25.44 2.13
CA TRP A 18 -2.33 25.02 0.75
C TRP A 18 -3.62 24.55 0.07
N ILE A 19 -4.42 23.71 0.73
CA ILE A 19 -5.72 23.23 0.23
C ILE A 19 -6.67 24.43 -0.02
N SER A 20 -6.76 25.34 0.95
CA SER A 20 -7.62 26.51 0.85
C SER A 20 -7.25 27.38 -0.37
N GLU A 21 -5.96 27.66 -0.58
CA GLU A 21 -5.49 28.44 -1.71
C GLU A 21 -5.64 27.70 -3.05
N ALA A 22 -5.37 26.41 -3.09
CA ALA A 22 -5.55 25.61 -4.29
C ALA A 22 -7.02 25.53 -4.70
N CYS A 23 -7.93 25.28 -3.76
CA CYS A 23 -9.39 25.19 -4.02
C CYS A 23 -10.01 26.52 -4.45
N LYS A 24 -9.41 27.68 -4.09
CA LYS A 24 -9.83 29.00 -4.60
C LYS A 24 -9.45 29.19 -6.08
N ARG A 25 -8.35 28.59 -6.52
CA ARG A 25 -7.86 28.70 -7.90
C ARG A 25 -8.60 27.80 -8.88
N GLY A 26 -9.07 26.61 -8.43
CA GLY A 26 -9.76 25.66 -9.30
C GLY A 26 -9.99 24.31 -8.66
N ALA A 27 -10.23 23.31 -9.49
CA ALA A 27 -10.41 21.93 -9.05
C ALA A 27 -9.08 21.34 -8.53
N VAL A 28 -9.17 20.52 -7.50
CA VAL A 28 -8.01 19.86 -6.89
C VAL A 28 -8.22 18.33 -6.87
N PRO A 29 -7.72 17.62 -7.88
CA PRO A 29 -7.71 16.16 -7.85
C PRO A 29 -6.80 15.66 -6.74
N VAL A 30 -7.28 14.64 -6.01
CA VAL A 30 -6.51 13.89 -5.02
C VAL A 30 -6.15 12.56 -5.64
N LEU A 31 -4.92 12.45 -6.13
CA LEU A 31 -4.41 11.30 -6.87
C LEU A 31 -3.89 10.22 -5.93
N THR A 32 -4.28 8.99 -6.23
CA THR A 32 -3.79 7.80 -5.52
C THR A 32 -2.53 7.23 -6.17
N GLY A 33 -1.74 6.49 -5.41
CA GLY A 33 -0.75 5.59 -5.97
C GLY A 33 -1.37 4.59 -6.94
N MET A 34 -0.59 4.17 -7.96
CA MET A 34 -1.06 3.26 -9.02
C MET A 34 -1.43 1.86 -8.51
N ASN A 35 -0.95 1.44 -7.33
CA ASN A 35 -1.31 0.18 -6.67
C ASN A 35 -2.78 0.16 -6.23
N GLY A 36 -3.38 1.34 -5.94
CA GLY A 36 -4.77 1.51 -5.55
C GLY A 36 -5.15 0.71 -4.29
N ASP A 37 -4.23 0.53 -3.36
CA ASP A 37 -4.51 -0.15 -2.10
C ASP A 37 -5.45 0.65 -1.18
N MET A 38 -5.71 0.15 0.03
CA MET A 38 -6.74 0.78 0.85
C MET A 38 -6.24 2.05 1.54
N ASP A 39 -4.93 2.16 1.81
CA ASP A 39 -4.36 3.35 2.44
C ASP A 39 -4.42 4.53 1.47
N THR A 40 -3.89 4.36 0.25
CA THR A 40 -3.92 5.43 -0.76
C THR A 40 -5.35 5.84 -1.14
N VAL A 41 -6.26 4.87 -1.37
CA VAL A 41 -7.66 5.16 -1.76
C VAL A 41 -8.47 5.74 -0.61
N GLY A 42 -8.31 5.20 0.60
CA GLY A 42 -8.96 5.70 1.81
C GLY A 42 -8.55 7.13 2.13
N SER A 43 -7.25 7.42 2.05
CA SER A 43 -6.67 8.76 2.21
C SER A 43 -7.24 9.75 1.19
N ALA A 44 -7.25 9.38 -0.10
CA ALA A 44 -7.73 10.26 -1.17
C ALA A 44 -9.21 10.62 -0.99
N ILE A 45 -10.08 9.63 -0.75
CA ILE A 45 -11.52 9.86 -0.63
C ILE A 45 -11.83 10.64 0.66
N ALA A 46 -11.19 10.28 1.77
CA ALA A 46 -11.40 10.95 3.05
C ALA A 46 -10.95 12.43 2.97
N LEU A 47 -9.80 12.70 2.38
CA LEU A 47 -9.31 14.06 2.21
C LEU A 47 -10.20 14.87 1.26
N ALA A 48 -10.61 14.27 0.13
CA ALA A 48 -11.50 14.92 -0.82
C ALA A 48 -12.88 15.27 -0.22
N ALA A 49 -13.34 14.55 0.79
CA ALA A 49 -14.59 14.86 1.48
C ALA A 49 -14.54 16.20 2.26
N SER A 50 -13.36 16.76 2.52
CA SER A 50 -13.21 18.03 3.25
C SER A 50 -13.50 19.28 2.43
N ASN A 51 -13.52 19.17 1.09
CA ASN A 51 -13.77 20.33 0.23
C ASN A 51 -14.47 19.93 -1.07
N PRO A 52 -15.56 20.63 -1.49
CA PRO A 52 -16.31 20.29 -2.71
C PRO A 52 -15.52 20.47 -4.01
N ASN A 53 -14.42 21.22 -4.01
CA ASN A 53 -13.55 21.40 -5.16
C ASN A 53 -12.50 20.29 -5.27
N MET A 54 -12.48 19.33 -4.33
CA MET A 54 -11.59 18.19 -4.35
C MET A 54 -12.30 16.92 -4.84
N MET A 55 -11.54 16.04 -5.50
CA MET A 55 -12.06 14.76 -5.99
C MET A 55 -10.97 13.69 -5.95
N ALA A 56 -11.28 12.59 -5.27
CA ALA A 56 -10.41 11.41 -5.27
C ALA A 56 -10.41 10.72 -6.63
N CYS A 57 -9.24 10.47 -7.18
CA CYS A 57 -9.09 9.83 -8.48
C CYS A 57 -7.77 9.06 -8.60
N GLY A 58 -7.69 8.14 -9.56
CA GLY A 58 -6.51 7.34 -9.82
C GLY A 58 -6.76 6.27 -10.87
N LEU A 59 -5.71 5.51 -11.22
CA LEU A 59 -5.76 4.53 -12.31
C LEU A 59 -6.43 3.21 -11.90
N HIS A 60 -6.31 2.84 -10.63
CA HIS A 60 -6.69 1.51 -10.17
C HIS A 60 -7.34 1.53 -8.78
N LEU A 61 -8.23 0.58 -8.55
CA LEU A 61 -8.72 0.21 -7.22
C LEU A 61 -8.31 -1.23 -6.94
N GLY A 62 -7.52 -1.42 -5.93
CA GLY A 62 -7.16 -2.73 -5.42
C GLY A 62 -8.40 -3.52 -4.95
N ARG A 63 -8.24 -4.80 -4.67
CA ARG A 63 -9.36 -5.67 -4.31
C ARG A 63 -10.10 -5.21 -3.05
N VAL A 64 -9.35 -4.79 -2.02
CA VAL A 64 -9.93 -4.31 -0.75
C VAL A 64 -10.58 -2.96 -0.95
N SER A 65 -9.87 -2.01 -1.57
CA SER A 65 -10.37 -0.67 -1.85
C SER A 65 -11.66 -0.70 -2.67
N LYS A 66 -11.71 -1.53 -3.72
CA LYS A 66 -12.91 -1.73 -4.52
C LYS A 66 -14.09 -2.25 -3.70
N LYS A 67 -13.85 -3.22 -2.80
CA LYS A 67 -14.88 -3.76 -1.91
C LYS A 67 -15.41 -2.68 -0.96
N VAL A 68 -14.51 -1.92 -0.33
CA VAL A 68 -14.87 -0.87 0.63
C VAL A 68 -15.61 0.27 -0.07
N CYS A 69 -15.10 0.76 -1.20
CA CYS A 69 -15.75 1.82 -1.98
C CYS A 69 -17.16 1.43 -2.43
N GLN A 70 -17.35 0.20 -2.91
CA GLN A 70 -18.66 -0.31 -3.32
C GLN A 70 -19.65 -0.37 -2.14
N GLN A 71 -19.22 -0.86 -0.98
CA GLN A 71 -20.07 -0.98 0.21
C GLN A 71 -20.49 0.37 0.77
N LEU A 72 -19.57 1.35 0.73
CA LEU A 72 -19.80 2.69 1.27
C LEU A 72 -20.37 3.66 0.23
N SER A 73 -20.55 3.22 -1.02
CA SER A 73 -20.86 4.11 -2.17
C SER A 73 -19.92 5.31 -2.23
N ALA A 74 -18.64 5.07 -1.89
CA ALA A 74 -17.65 6.11 -1.77
C ALA A 74 -17.24 6.65 -3.15
N PRO A 75 -17.20 7.98 -3.35
CA PRO A 75 -16.91 8.58 -4.65
C PRO A 75 -15.43 8.42 -5.01
N PHE A 76 -15.16 7.77 -6.13
CA PHE A 76 -13.83 7.63 -6.69
C PHE A 76 -13.90 7.68 -8.21
N ARG A 77 -13.12 8.57 -8.83
CA ARG A 77 -13.03 8.68 -10.28
C ARG A 77 -11.85 7.86 -10.80
N LYS A 78 -12.16 6.80 -11.53
CA LYS A 78 -11.12 6.06 -12.24
C LYS A 78 -10.70 6.83 -13.48
N LEU A 79 -9.39 7.08 -13.60
CA LEU A 79 -8.79 7.72 -14.78
C LEU A 79 -8.45 6.64 -15.82
N SER A 80 -8.82 6.89 -17.07
CA SER A 80 -8.57 5.98 -18.19
C SER A 80 -7.56 6.57 -19.18
N ASN A 81 -7.56 7.91 -19.32
CA ASN A 81 -6.70 8.66 -20.22
C ASN A 81 -5.74 9.61 -19.45
N GLY A 82 -5.38 9.26 -18.21
CA GLY A 82 -4.49 10.08 -17.40
C GLY A 82 -5.03 11.47 -17.14
N LEU A 83 -4.21 12.50 -17.38
CA LEU A 83 -4.57 13.90 -17.14
C LEU A 83 -5.75 14.40 -17.99
N MET A 84 -6.01 13.79 -19.14
CA MET A 84 -7.15 14.19 -20.00
C MET A 84 -8.51 13.95 -19.34
N ASP A 85 -8.57 13.11 -18.31
CA ASP A 85 -9.78 12.86 -17.54
C ASP A 85 -10.00 13.88 -16.41
N LEU A 86 -9.06 14.78 -16.17
CA LEU A 86 -9.13 15.81 -15.14
C LEU A 86 -9.77 17.11 -15.68
N PRO A 87 -10.31 17.96 -14.80
CA PRO A 87 -10.81 19.29 -15.19
C PRO A 87 -9.72 20.16 -15.82
N ASN A 88 -10.08 21.01 -16.79
CA ASN A 88 -9.14 21.93 -17.44
C ASN A 88 -8.62 23.03 -16.51
N ASN A 89 -9.40 23.41 -15.49
CA ASN A 89 -9.00 24.44 -14.53
C ASN A 89 -8.58 23.78 -13.21
N LEU A 90 -7.30 23.45 -13.10
CA LEU A 90 -6.70 22.89 -11.89
C LEU A 90 -6.14 23.99 -11.00
N GLY A 91 -6.55 24.01 -9.75
CA GLY A 91 -5.97 24.90 -8.73
C GLY A 91 -4.71 24.32 -8.06
N GLY A 92 -4.54 23.00 -8.16
CA GLY A 92 -3.43 22.21 -7.61
C GLY A 92 -3.70 20.72 -7.77
N ILE A 93 -2.73 19.89 -7.46
CA ILE A 93 -2.85 18.43 -7.45
C ILE A 93 -2.35 17.91 -6.10
N ILE A 94 -3.16 17.11 -5.40
CA ILE A 94 -2.73 16.41 -4.20
C ILE A 94 -2.39 14.97 -4.59
N ILE A 95 -1.27 14.48 -4.10
CA ILE A 95 -0.85 13.08 -4.25
C ILE A 95 -0.80 12.47 -2.86
N VAL A 96 -1.42 11.30 -2.68
CA VAL A 96 -1.42 10.59 -1.40
C VAL A 96 -0.75 9.23 -1.53
N ASP A 97 0.09 8.91 -0.55
CA ASP A 97 0.70 7.60 -0.39
C ASP A 97 1.54 7.17 -1.60
N ALA A 98 2.46 8.03 -1.98
CA ALA A 98 3.42 7.78 -3.06
C ALA A 98 4.76 8.47 -2.75
N ALA A 99 5.82 7.70 -2.65
CA ALA A 99 7.16 8.18 -2.35
C ALA A 99 7.89 8.78 -3.56
N ALA A 100 7.37 8.57 -4.79
CA ALA A 100 7.98 9.01 -6.02
C ALA A 100 6.94 9.23 -7.14
N PRO A 101 7.21 10.11 -8.12
CA PRO A 101 6.30 10.38 -9.24
C PRO A 101 5.88 9.15 -10.04
N ASN A 102 6.80 8.20 -10.26
CA ASN A 102 6.51 6.97 -11.01
C ASN A 102 5.48 6.06 -10.32
N GLN A 103 5.27 6.22 -9.01
CA GLN A 103 4.26 5.46 -8.27
C GLN A 103 2.83 5.98 -8.50
N VAL A 104 2.67 7.17 -9.08
CA VAL A 104 1.35 7.70 -9.48
C VAL A 104 0.89 7.09 -10.81
N GLY A 105 1.84 6.78 -11.70
CA GLY A 105 1.57 6.16 -13.01
C GLY A 105 0.93 7.11 -14.02
N ILE A 106 0.98 8.43 -13.77
CA ILE A 106 0.50 9.49 -14.64
C ILE A 106 1.57 10.57 -14.68
N ASP A 107 1.90 11.08 -15.85
CA ASP A 107 2.77 12.23 -15.98
C ASP A 107 2.07 13.48 -15.42
N LEU A 108 2.69 14.11 -14.43
CA LEU A 108 2.12 15.28 -13.76
C LEU A 108 2.61 16.56 -14.44
N PRO A 109 1.74 17.58 -14.65
CA PRO A 109 2.14 18.84 -15.25
C PRO A 109 3.08 19.61 -14.30
N ASP A 110 4.13 20.23 -14.86
CA ASP A 110 5.13 20.95 -14.07
C ASP A 110 4.60 22.30 -13.56
N ASP A 111 3.69 22.93 -14.28
CA ASP A 111 3.13 24.26 -14.01
C ASP A 111 1.99 24.25 -12.99
N ILE A 112 1.52 23.10 -12.55
CA ILE A 112 0.46 22.97 -11.53
C ILE A 112 1.09 22.67 -10.17
N PRO A 113 0.78 23.46 -9.12
CA PRO A 113 1.28 23.22 -7.76
C PRO A 113 0.87 21.83 -7.25
N LYS A 114 1.81 21.15 -6.60
CA LYS A 114 1.63 19.79 -6.08
C LYS A 114 1.70 19.78 -4.56
N CYS A 115 0.89 18.92 -3.94
CA CYS A 115 0.98 18.63 -2.52
C CYS A 115 1.09 17.10 -2.34
N VAL A 116 2.18 16.66 -1.73
CA VAL A 116 2.42 15.23 -1.48
C VAL A 116 2.18 14.95 0.00
N LEU A 117 1.24 14.02 0.29
CA LEU A 117 1.03 13.47 1.63
C LEU A 117 1.53 12.03 1.63
N ASP A 118 2.55 11.75 2.44
CA ASP A 118 3.20 10.44 2.42
C ASP A 118 3.75 10.03 3.79
N HIS A 119 3.87 8.72 4.02
CA HIS A 119 4.44 8.13 5.23
C HIS A 119 5.69 7.29 4.96
N HIS A 120 6.05 7.08 3.70
CA HIS A 120 7.21 6.27 3.33
C HIS A 120 8.53 6.92 3.78
N ARG A 121 9.53 6.09 4.07
CA ARG A 121 10.87 6.59 4.46
C ARG A 121 11.66 7.17 3.29
N THR A 122 11.44 6.64 2.10
CA THR A 122 12.03 7.15 0.85
C THR A 122 11.24 8.36 0.36
N ASP A 123 11.91 9.27 -0.33
CA ASP A 123 11.31 10.48 -0.89
C ASP A 123 12.11 10.88 -2.14
N ASP A 124 11.56 10.57 -3.31
CA ASP A 124 12.19 10.85 -4.60
C ASP A 124 11.43 11.94 -5.38
N TRP A 125 10.70 12.82 -4.66
CA TRP A 125 10.02 13.97 -5.23
C TRP A 125 10.96 15.16 -5.39
N ASP A 126 11.04 15.69 -6.62
CA ASP A 126 11.66 17.01 -6.88
C ASP A 126 10.56 18.08 -6.86
N LEU A 127 10.40 18.70 -5.70
CA LEU A 127 9.33 19.66 -5.44
C LEU A 127 9.82 21.09 -5.61
N SER A 128 9.02 21.90 -6.31
CA SER A 128 9.27 23.34 -6.48
C SER A 128 8.92 24.14 -5.21
N LYS A 129 9.19 25.44 -5.22
CA LYS A 129 8.86 26.33 -4.08
C LYS A 129 7.36 26.49 -3.85
N THR A 130 6.54 26.24 -4.86
CA THR A 130 5.08 26.33 -4.78
C THR A 130 4.42 25.03 -4.33
N ASP A 131 5.19 23.96 -4.26
CA ASP A 131 4.74 22.64 -3.86
C ASP A 131 4.85 22.45 -2.34
N LEU A 132 4.14 21.49 -1.81
CA LEU A 132 4.16 21.13 -0.40
C LEU A 132 4.40 19.63 -0.24
N SER A 133 5.29 19.27 0.67
CA SER A 133 5.41 17.90 1.18
C SER A 133 4.96 17.86 2.63
N VAL A 134 4.02 16.98 2.93
CA VAL A 134 3.60 16.63 4.30
C VAL A 134 3.97 15.19 4.53
N LYS A 135 5.06 14.99 5.24
CA LYS A 135 5.61 13.66 5.51
C LYS A 135 5.75 13.44 7.01
N LEU A 136 5.02 12.46 7.51
CA LEU A 136 5.03 12.13 8.93
C LEU A 136 5.45 10.67 9.14
N PRO A 137 6.20 10.36 10.21
CA PRO A 137 6.66 9.00 10.51
C PRO A 137 5.56 8.15 11.15
N VAL A 138 4.45 7.98 10.43
CA VAL A 138 3.29 7.19 10.83
C VAL A 138 3.26 5.84 10.09
N SER A 139 2.33 4.96 10.47
CA SER A 139 2.23 3.62 9.87
C SER A 139 1.37 3.58 8.61
N ALA A 140 0.64 4.67 8.31
CA ALA A 140 -0.25 4.76 7.16
C ALA A 140 -0.54 6.24 6.82
N THR A 141 -0.70 6.58 5.55
CA THR A 141 -1.07 7.94 5.11
C THR A 141 -2.46 8.33 5.62
N THR A 142 -3.36 7.36 5.81
CA THR A 142 -4.67 7.57 6.45
C THR A 142 -4.57 8.15 7.87
N GLU A 143 -3.46 7.96 8.59
CA GLU A 143 -3.24 8.61 9.90
C GLU A 143 -3.05 10.12 9.75
N ILE A 144 -2.31 10.55 8.73
CA ILE A 144 -2.10 11.99 8.43
C ILE A 144 -3.45 12.64 8.13
N VAL A 145 -4.23 11.99 7.25
CA VAL A 145 -5.54 12.50 6.84
C VAL A 145 -6.54 12.52 8.02
N ALA A 146 -6.54 11.49 8.87
CA ALA A 146 -7.40 11.45 10.06
C ALA A 146 -7.11 12.62 11.02
N GLN A 147 -5.83 12.88 11.29
CA GLN A 147 -5.40 13.98 12.13
C GLN A 147 -5.74 15.35 11.51
N TYR A 148 -5.56 15.49 10.19
CA TYR A 148 -5.95 16.70 9.47
C TYR A 148 -7.45 16.95 9.59
N LEU A 149 -8.28 15.97 9.26
CA LEU A 149 -9.75 16.13 9.32
C LEU A 149 -10.23 16.44 10.74
N ALA A 150 -9.69 15.77 11.75
CA ALA A 150 -10.08 16.02 13.14
C ALA A 150 -9.78 17.45 13.59
N LYS A 151 -8.75 18.08 13.02
CA LYS A 151 -8.30 19.42 13.41
C LYS A 151 -8.89 20.55 12.57
N HIS A 152 -9.01 20.33 11.26
CA HIS A 152 -9.35 21.39 10.31
C HIS A 152 -10.70 21.19 9.61
N SER A 153 -11.28 19.96 9.63
CA SER A 153 -12.53 19.66 8.94
C SER A 153 -13.34 18.57 9.67
N GLN A 154 -13.63 18.78 10.94
CA GLN A 154 -14.25 17.78 11.80
C GLN A 154 -15.60 17.27 11.26
N ASP A 155 -16.39 18.15 10.64
CA ASP A 155 -17.69 17.79 10.05
C ASP A 155 -17.57 16.80 8.89
N SER A 156 -16.39 16.70 8.27
CA SER A 156 -16.09 15.72 7.22
C SER A 156 -15.80 14.32 7.76
N LEU A 157 -15.58 14.16 9.07
CA LEU A 157 -15.41 12.84 9.71
C LEU A 157 -16.75 12.12 9.88
N THR A 158 -17.47 11.97 8.79
CA THR A 158 -18.70 11.16 8.73
C THR A 158 -18.40 9.67 8.91
N GLU A 159 -19.40 8.85 9.24
CA GLU A 159 -19.19 7.43 9.44
C GLU A 159 -18.57 6.70 8.21
N PRO A 160 -18.98 6.99 6.94
CA PRO A 160 -18.29 6.43 5.78
C PRO A 160 -16.81 6.84 5.69
N VAL A 161 -16.47 8.11 5.97
CA VAL A 161 -15.09 8.61 5.97
C VAL A 161 -14.26 7.92 7.06
N ARG A 162 -14.81 7.79 8.27
CA ARG A 162 -14.16 7.05 9.37
C ARG A 162 -13.87 5.60 8.99
N LYS A 163 -14.81 4.93 8.30
CA LYS A 163 -14.62 3.55 7.82
C LYS A 163 -13.52 3.45 6.75
N LEU A 164 -13.41 4.44 5.86
CA LEU A 164 -12.33 4.49 4.86
C LEU A 164 -10.96 4.64 5.54
N LEU A 165 -10.83 5.60 6.46
CA LEU A 165 -9.60 5.83 7.22
C LEU A 165 -9.21 4.61 8.06
N LEU A 166 -10.17 4.02 8.76
CA LEU A 166 -9.94 2.84 9.58
C LEU A 166 -9.50 1.64 8.73
N ALA A 167 -10.11 1.45 7.55
CA ALA A 167 -9.74 0.39 6.64
C ALA A 167 -8.31 0.55 6.09
N GLY A 168 -7.90 1.77 5.72
CA GLY A 168 -6.52 2.06 5.31
C GLY A 168 -5.53 1.77 6.43
N LEU A 169 -5.77 2.31 7.62
CA LEU A 169 -4.93 2.08 8.80
C LEU A 169 -4.78 0.59 9.14
N ILE A 170 -5.87 -0.18 9.14
CA ILE A 170 -5.84 -1.63 9.43
C ILE A 170 -5.04 -2.38 8.39
N THR A 171 -5.23 -2.07 7.11
CA THR A 171 -4.59 -2.82 6.03
C THR A 171 -3.10 -2.54 5.94
N ASP A 172 -2.69 -1.29 6.02
CA ASP A 172 -1.29 -0.89 5.86
C ASP A 172 -0.45 -1.22 7.10
N SER A 173 -0.99 -1.01 8.31
CA SER A 173 -0.34 -1.43 9.55
C SER A 173 -0.27 -2.95 9.75
N GLY A 174 -0.77 -3.75 8.80
CA GLY A 174 -0.84 -5.19 8.93
C GLY A 174 -1.66 -5.64 10.15
N ARG A 175 -2.82 -5.02 10.37
CA ARG A 175 -3.68 -5.20 11.54
C ARG A 175 -2.97 -4.82 12.84
N PHE A 176 -2.35 -3.67 12.83
CA PHE A 176 -1.55 -3.12 13.94
C PHE A 176 -0.31 -3.93 14.33
N LYS A 177 0.11 -4.91 13.54
CA LYS A 177 1.37 -5.65 13.77
C LYS A 177 2.61 -4.77 13.60
N HIS A 178 2.51 -3.75 12.76
CA HIS A 178 3.61 -2.85 12.42
C HIS A 178 3.34 -1.42 12.88
N SER A 179 2.43 -1.25 13.83
CA SER A 179 2.00 0.05 14.34
C SER A 179 2.88 0.58 15.46
N SER A 180 2.91 1.91 15.56
CA SER A 180 3.39 2.63 16.72
C SER A 180 2.25 2.89 17.73
N LYS A 181 2.58 3.48 18.88
CA LYS A 181 1.60 3.97 19.84
C LYS A 181 0.60 4.95 19.21
N ASP A 182 1.07 5.77 18.28
CA ASP A 182 0.27 6.84 17.68
C ASP A 182 -0.79 6.30 16.72
N SER A 183 -0.54 5.15 16.08
CA SER A 183 -1.56 4.46 15.29
C SER A 183 -2.78 4.03 16.13
N PHE A 184 -2.57 3.62 17.39
CA PHE A 184 -3.68 3.33 18.30
C PHE A 184 -4.43 4.60 18.72
N ASN A 185 -3.72 5.71 18.92
CA ASN A 185 -4.32 7.02 19.19
C ASN A 185 -5.19 7.46 18.01
N THR A 186 -4.69 7.29 16.78
CA THR A 186 -5.44 7.59 15.57
C THR A 186 -6.65 6.66 15.40
N ALA A 187 -6.50 5.37 15.67
CA ALA A 187 -7.64 4.45 15.67
C ALA A 187 -8.73 4.88 16.70
N ALA A 188 -8.32 5.29 17.90
CA ALA A 188 -9.24 5.81 18.89
C ALA A 188 -9.93 7.10 18.43
N LEU A 189 -9.20 8.03 17.79
CA LEU A 189 -9.76 9.25 17.20
C LEU A 189 -10.79 8.93 16.12
N ILE A 190 -10.51 7.97 15.24
CA ILE A 190 -11.44 7.55 14.19
C ILE A 190 -12.71 6.92 14.79
N LEU A 191 -12.57 6.10 15.82
CA LEU A 191 -13.69 5.39 16.46
C LEU A 191 -14.52 6.28 17.39
N ASN A 192 -13.91 7.30 17.97
CA ASN A 192 -14.59 8.22 18.89
C ASN A 192 -15.73 8.98 18.19
N GLY A 193 -16.93 8.90 18.75
CA GLY A 193 -18.12 9.53 18.16
C GLY A 193 -18.64 8.84 16.91
N SER A 194 -18.34 7.56 16.71
CA SER A 194 -18.90 6.70 15.65
C SER A 194 -19.64 5.50 16.24
N ASP A 195 -20.56 4.93 15.45
CA ASP A 195 -21.26 3.69 15.78
C ASP A 195 -20.54 2.44 15.18
N ILE A 196 -19.26 2.55 14.85
CA ILE A 196 -18.48 1.48 14.23
C ILE A 196 -18.19 0.39 15.27
N ASP A 197 -18.81 -0.78 15.10
CA ASP A 197 -18.41 -1.99 15.78
C ASP A 197 -17.10 -2.50 15.16
N TYR A 198 -15.98 -2.23 15.82
CA TYR A 198 -14.65 -2.56 15.32
C TYR A 198 -14.50 -4.04 14.96
N ALA A 199 -14.96 -4.95 15.84
CA ALA A 199 -14.81 -6.39 15.61
C ALA A 199 -15.54 -6.83 14.34
N LYS A 200 -16.79 -6.42 14.18
CA LYS A 200 -17.58 -6.70 12.96
C LYS A 200 -16.98 -6.05 11.72
N PHE A 201 -16.44 -4.84 11.86
CA PHE A 201 -15.82 -4.13 10.74
C PHE A 201 -14.55 -4.83 10.25
N VAL A 202 -13.67 -5.28 11.16
CA VAL A 202 -12.46 -6.04 10.82
C VAL A 202 -12.83 -7.38 10.18
N GLU A 203 -13.77 -8.13 10.79
CA GLU A 203 -14.24 -9.39 10.22
C GLU A 203 -14.78 -9.18 8.79
N TRP A 204 -15.61 -8.17 8.60
CA TRP A 204 -16.11 -7.82 7.27
C TRP A 204 -14.98 -7.41 6.32
N LEU A 205 -14.03 -6.58 6.75
CA LEU A 205 -12.91 -6.12 5.92
C LEU A 205 -12.07 -7.32 5.43
N GLU A 206 -11.80 -8.27 6.31
CA GLU A 206 -11.01 -9.46 6.05
C GLU A 206 -11.76 -10.54 5.25
N THR A 207 -13.07 -10.58 5.37
CA THR A 207 -13.89 -11.56 4.66
C THR A 207 -13.79 -11.33 3.16
N SER A 208 -12.79 -11.92 2.54
CA SER A 208 -12.76 -12.07 1.10
C SER A 208 -13.53 -13.34 0.75
N LYS A 209 -14.65 -13.21 0.03
CA LYS A 209 -15.36 -14.37 -0.50
C LYS A 209 -14.40 -15.11 -1.44
N ILE A 210 -13.83 -16.20 -0.94
CA ILE A 210 -13.09 -17.16 -1.74
C ILE A 210 -14.11 -18.14 -2.29
N ASN A 211 -14.19 -18.25 -3.60
CA ASN A 211 -15.03 -19.23 -4.23
C ASN A 211 -14.43 -20.65 -4.08
N SER A 212 -15.21 -21.68 -4.40
CA SER A 212 -14.79 -23.08 -4.22
C SER A 212 -13.54 -23.43 -5.03
N SER A 213 -13.38 -22.86 -6.23
CA SER A 213 -12.21 -23.07 -7.09
C SER A 213 -10.94 -22.45 -6.46
N GLU A 214 -11.04 -21.23 -5.98
CA GLU A 214 -9.95 -20.52 -5.28
C GLU A 214 -9.55 -21.25 -4.00
N ARG A 215 -10.53 -21.73 -3.21
CA ARG A 215 -10.28 -22.54 -2.01
C ARG A 215 -9.55 -23.84 -2.37
N GLY A 216 -10.00 -24.52 -3.42
CA GLY A 216 -9.35 -25.73 -3.92
C GLY A 216 -7.92 -25.45 -4.40
N SER A 217 -7.66 -24.29 -5.02
CA SER A 217 -6.31 -23.89 -5.43
C SER A 217 -5.37 -23.72 -4.23
N LEU A 218 -5.84 -23.02 -3.19
CA LEU A 218 -5.06 -22.83 -1.95
C LEU A 218 -4.77 -24.16 -1.25
N LEU A 219 -5.79 -25.03 -1.09
CA LEU A 219 -5.61 -26.34 -0.46
C LEU A 219 -4.60 -27.21 -1.21
N ARG A 220 -4.70 -27.28 -2.54
CA ARG A 220 -3.71 -28.00 -3.36
C ARG A 220 -2.32 -27.37 -3.26
N GLY A 221 -2.24 -26.05 -3.19
CA GLY A 221 -0.97 -25.34 -2.96
C GLY A 221 -0.33 -25.70 -1.61
N MET A 222 -1.13 -25.75 -0.55
CA MET A 222 -0.64 -26.17 0.78
C MET A 222 -0.19 -27.64 0.78
N GLN A 223 -0.93 -28.55 0.12
CA GLN A 223 -0.54 -29.97 -0.01
C GLN A 223 0.78 -30.19 -0.77
N ARG A 224 1.14 -29.26 -1.67
CA ARG A 224 2.38 -29.32 -2.46
C ARG A 224 3.55 -28.59 -1.77
N ALA A 225 3.29 -27.95 -0.66
CA ALA A 225 4.32 -27.18 0.04
C ALA A 225 5.46 -28.09 0.48
N LYS A 226 6.68 -27.61 0.26
CA LYS A 226 7.91 -28.29 0.68
C LYS A 226 8.71 -27.31 1.52
N SER A 227 9.31 -27.84 2.59
CA SER A 227 10.26 -27.11 3.41
C SER A 227 11.68 -27.49 3.00
N THR A 228 12.55 -26.50 2.89
CA THR A 228 13.97 -26.68 2.59
C THR A 228 14.76 -25.60 3.31
N ASN A 229 16.05 -25.86 3.55
CA ASN A 229 16.98 -24.84 4.00
C ASN A 229 17.88 -24.44 2.83
N SER A 230 18.20 -23.16 2.72
CA SER A 230 19.10 -22.62 1.72
C SER A 230 20.08 -21.68 2.41
N GLY A 231 21.33 -22.12 2.59
CA GLY A 231 22.24 -21.49 3.54
C GLY A 231 21.63 -21.54 4.96
N ASP A 232 21.65 -20.41 5.63
CA ASP A 232 21.10 -20.25 6.98
C ASP A 232 19.59 -20.00 7.02
N TRP A 233 18.91 -19.95 5.84
CA TRP A 233 17.52 -19.54 5.73
C TRP A 233 16.59 -20.73 5.55
N SER A 234 15.52 -20.77 6.33
CA SER A 234 14.42 -21.73 6.17
C SER A 234 13.41 -21.23 5.13
N ILE A 235 13.08 -22.07 4.16
CA ILE A 235 12.17 -21.72 3.06
C ILE A 235 11.04 -22.73 2.98
N ILE A 236 9.79 -22.26 2.93
CA ILE A 236 8.68 -23.09 2.46
C ILE A 236 8.29 -22.62 1.07
N HIS A 237 8.32 -23.52 0.09
CA HIS A 237 7.96 -23.19 -1.28
C HIS A 237 6.84 -24.09 -1.81
N SER A 238 6.04 -23.53 -2.74
CA SER A 238 4.92 -24.21 -3.38
C SER A 238 4.56 -23.56 -4.70
N TYR A 239 3.54 -24.09 -5.36
CA TYR A 239 2.95 -23.47 -6.55
C TYR A 239 1.42 -23.59 -6.55
N CYS A 240 0.75 -22.60 -7.16
CA CYS A 240 -0.72 -22.58 -7.30
C CYS A 240 -1.14 -21.89 -8.60
N GLY A 241 -2.39 -22.06 -8.98
CA GLY A 241 -2.95 -21.45 -10.20
C GLY A 241 -3.47 -20.03 -9.99
N THR A 242 -3.70 -19.63 -8.74
CA THR A 242 -4.22 -18.30 -8.36
C THR A 242 -3.99 -18.02 -6.89
N LEU A 243 -4.08 -16.76 -6.48
CA LEU A 243 -3.93 -16.31 -5.09
C LEU A 243 -2.55 -16.60 -4.49
N GLU A 244 -1.49 -16.46 -5.30
CA GLU A 244 -0.11 -16.73 -4.92
C GLU A 244 0.31 -15.97 -3.65
N GLY A 245 -0.01 -14.68 -3.57
CA GLY A 245 0.32 -13.85 -2.41
C GLY A 245 -0.40 -14.30 -1.13
N ARG A 246 -1.64 -14.83 -1.26
CA ARG A 246 -2.37 -15.37 -0.12
C ARG A 246 -1.79 -16.70 0.34
N LEU A 247 -1.44 -17.57 -0.61
CA LEU A 247 -0.77 -18.84 -0.28
C LEU A 247 0.59 -18.58 0.37
N ALA A 248 1.39 -17.64 -0.16
CA ALA A 248 2.66 -17.25 0.43
C ALA A 248 2.49 -16.77 1.89
N SER A 249 1.47 -15.94 2.16
CA SER A 249 1.20 -15.50 3.54
C SER A 249 0.80 -16.64 4.47
N LEU A 250 0.00 -17.60 3.98
CA LEU A 250 -0.38 -18.79 4.75
C LEU A 250 0.83 -19.67 5.06
N LEU A 251 1.72 -19.88 4.09
CA LEU A 251 2.93 -20.67 4.26
C LEU A 251 3.93 -19.99 5.19
N LEU A 252 4.05 -18.67 5.13
CA LEU A 252 4.87 -17.89 6.07
C LEU A 252 4.38 -18.05 7.52
N GLY A 253 3.07 -18.16 7.71
CA GLY A 253 2.45 -18.41 9.01
C GLY A 253 2.82 -19.75 9.66
N LEU A 254 3.46 -20.68 8.92
CA LEU A 254 4.00 -21.92 9.45
C LEU A 254 5.39 -21.74 10.11
N GLY A 255 5.96 -20.53 10.07
CA GLY A 255 7.17 -20.17 10.79
C GLY A 255 8.51 -20.22 10.03
N PRO A 256 8.55 -20.38 8.67
CA PRO A 256 9.82 -20.25 7.95
C PRO A 256 10.29 -18.79 7.94
N ASP A 257 11.55 -18.58 7.59
CA ASP A 257 12.08 -17.24 7.30
C ASP A 257 11.46 -16.67 6.02
N ILE A 258 11.27 -17.54 5.02
CA ILE A 258 10.82 -17.18 3.69
C ILE A 258 9.75 -18.14 3.20
N SER A 259 8.72 -17.62 2.57
CA SER A 259 7.77 -18.39 1.76
C SER A 259 7.86 -17.98 0.30
N LEU A 260 7.91 -18.94 -0.61
CA LEU A 260 7.93 -18.73 -2.06
C LEU A 260 6.76 -19.46 -2.71
N VAL A 261 5.96 -18.76 -3.49
CA VAL A 261 4.90 -19.37 -4.30
C VAL A 261 5.08 -18.98 -5.75
N SER A 262 5.10 -19.97 -6.61
CA SER A 262 5.17 -19.79 -8.05
C SER A 262 3.83 -20.06 -8.74
N ARG A 263 3.64 -19.42 -9.88
CA ARG A 263 2.55 -19.70 -10.82
C ARG A 263 3.12 -19.72 -12.23
N ASN A 264 2.67 -20.65 -13.03
CA ASN A 264 2.85 -20.57 -14.49
C ASN A 264 1.48 -20.54 -15.15
N LYS A 265 1.25 -19.55 -15.99
CA LYS A 265 0.00 -19.38 -16.74
C LYS A 265 0.29 -18.70 -18.08
N ASP A 266 -0.25 -19.28 -19.16
CA ASP A 266 -0.16 -18.70 -20.52
C ASP A 266 1.29 -18.41 -20.99
N GLY A 267 2.26 -19.24 -20.57
CA GLY A 267 3.69 -19.08 -20.88
C GLY A 267 4.42 -18.09 -19.99
N GLU A 268 3.72 -17.46 -19.05
CA GLU A 268 4.31 -16.55 -18.07
C GLU A 268 4.48 -17.25 -16.72
N THR A 269 5.67 -17.15 -16.15
CA THR A 269 5.96 -17.58 -14.78
C THR A 269 6.02 -16.38 -13.86
N ARG A 270 5.37 -16.51 -12.71
CA ARG A 270 5.41 -15.52 -11.63
C ARG A 270 5.93 -16.15 -10.36
N LEU A 271 6.84 -15.47 -9.69
CA LEU A 271 7.28 -15.76 -8.32
C LEU A 271 6.68 -14.73 -7.38
N THR A 272 6.19 -15.18 -6.23
CA THR A 272 5.71 -14.31 -5.15
C THR A 272 6.33 -14.79 -3.86
N ALA A 273 7.12 -13.93 -3.21
CA ALA A 273 7.80 -14.26 -1.97
C ALA A 273 7.36 -13.36 -0.82
N ARG A 274 7.39 -13.93 0.37
CA ARG A 274 7.20 -13.25 1.65
C ARG A 274 8.31 -13.62 2.61
N ALA A 275 8.77 -12.67 3.42
CA ALA A 275 9.75 -12.91 4.46
C ALA A 275 9.19 -12.54 5.84
N SER A 276 9.67 -13.24 6.86
CA SER A 276 9.37 -12.90 8.25
C SER A 276 10.04 -11.57 8.62
N LYS A 277 9.49 -10.87 9.62
CA LYS A 277 10.10 -9.64 10.12
C LYS A 277 11.49 -9.90 10.70
N HIS A 278 11.68 -11.06 11.31
CA HIS A 278 12.98 -11.50 11.81
C HIS A 278 14.00 -11.62 10.68
N ALA A 279 13.67 -12.32 9.60
CA ALA A 279 14.57 -12.46 8.46
C ALA A 279 14.96 -11.09 7.84
N THR A 280 14.00 -10.16 7.73
CA THR A 280 14.31 -8.83 7.21
C THR A 280 15.16 -7.99 8.16
N SER A 281 15.02 -8.15 9.48
CA SER A 281 15.91 -7.49 10.45
C SER A 281 17.34 -8.03 10.42
N GLU A 282 17.54 -9.27 9.97
CA GLU A 282 18.83 -9.91 9.77
C GLU A 282 19.43 -9.65 8.36
N GLY A 283 18.88 -8.67 7.62
CA GLY A 283 19.45 -8.19 6.37
C GLY A 283 18.84 -8.79 5.10
N LEU A 284 17.85 -9.68 5.21
CA LEU A 284 17.16 -10.22 4.03
C LEU A 284 16.37 -9.15 3.31
N SER A 285 16.58 -9.01 1.99
CA SER A 285 15.78 -8.13 1.13
C SER A 285 15.24 -8.89 -0.09
N LEU A 286 13.98 -9.28 -0.03
CA LEU A 286 13.32 -9.96 -1.15
C LEU A 286 13.26 -9.09 -2.41
N GLY A 287 13.09 -7.76 -2.25
CA GLY A 287 13.06 -6.84 -3.38
C GLY A 287 14.36 -6.87 -4.19
N LYS A 288 15.53 -6.81 -3.51
CA LYS A 288 16.84 -6.91 -4.14
C LYS A 288 17.07 -8.27 -4.81
N ILE A 289 16.62 -9.36 -4.17
CA ILE A 289 16.71 -10.71 -4.73
C ILE A 289 15.93 -10.82 -6.03
N MET A 290 14.68 -10.34 -6.07
CA MET A 290 13.84 -10.38 -7.27
C MET A 290 14.40 -9.51 -8.40
N GLN A 291 15.02 -8.38 -8.08
CA GLN A 291 15.75 -7.56 -9.07
C GLN A 291 16.96 -8.29 -9.64
N SER A 292 17.74 -8.96 -8.80
CA SER A 292 18.90 -9.75 -9.23
C SER A 292 18.48 -10.94 -10.11
N ILE A 293 17.36 -11.58 -9.80
CA ILE A 293 16.79 -12.65 -10.63
C ILE A 293 16.39 -12.09 -11.99
N ALA A 294 15.71 -10.92 -12.03
CA ALA A 294 15.35 -10.28 -13.29
C ALA A 294 16.56 -9.95 -14.17
N GLN A 295 17.66 -9.52 -13.56
CA GLN A 295 18.94 -9.29 -14.26
C GLN A 295 19.56 -10.59 -14.81
N GLN A 296 19.41 -11.71 -14.10
CA GLN A 296 20.04 -12.98 -14.44
C GLN A 296 19.25 -13.76 -15.50
N ILE A 297 17.94 -13.88 -15.36
CA ILE A 297 17.10 -14.74 -16.20
C ILE A 297 16.06 -13.96 -17.02
N GLY A 298 16.17 -12.63 -17.06
CA GLY A 298 15.21 -11.74 -17.72
C GLY A 298 13.91 -11.57 -16.94
N GLY A 299 12.97 -10.82 -17.50
CA GLY A 299 11.71 -10.49 -16.87
C GLY A 299 11.79 -9.25 -15.99
N GLU A 300 10.79 -9.08 -15.14
CA GLU A 300 10.67 -7.94 -14.22
C GLU A 300 10.58 -8.44 -12.78
N GLY A 301 11.35 -7.84 -11.89
CA GLY A 301 11.38 -8.24 -10.48
C GLY A 301 11.63 -7.06 -9.56
N GLY A 302 11.00 -7.09 -8.37
CA GLY A 302 11.16 -6.05 -7.37
C GLY A 302 10.16 -6.18 -6.22
N GLY A 303 10.14 -5.19 -5.35
CA GLY A 303 9.26 -5.12 -4.19
C GLY A 303 9.98 -4.62 -2.95
N HIS A 304 9.38 -4.88 -1.79
CA HIS A 304 9.92 -4.54 -0.48
C HIS A 304 10.77 -5.67 0.10
N ASP A 305 11.47 -5.39 1.19
CA ASP A 305 12.30 -6.39 1.88
C ASP A 305 11.50 -7.62 2.32
N GLY A 306 10.29 -7.42 2.86
CA GLY A 306 9.41 -8.49 3.35
C GLY A 306 8.41 -9.05 2.33
N ALA A 307 8.29 -8.46 1.14
CA ALA A 307 7.30 -8.86 0.13
C ALA A 307 7.73 -8.43 -1.27
N ALA A 308 7.98 -9.39 -2.15
CA ALA A 308 8.45 -9.12 -3.50
C ALA A 308 7.92 -10.13 -4.50
N GLY A 309 8.03 -9.79 -5.79
CA GLY A 309 7.64 -10.64 -6.90
C GLY A 309 8.57 -10.49 -8.10
N TRP A 310 8.55 -11.52 -8.92
CA TRP A 310 9.18 -11.55 -10.24
C TRP A 310 8.22 -12.14 -11.25
N THR A 311 8.29 -11.67 -12.50
CA THR A 311 7.47 -12.17 -13.63
C THR A 311 8.34 -12.26 -14.87
N GLY A 312 8.26 -13.36 -15.60
CA GLY A 312 9.03 -13.56 -16.83
C GLY A 312 8.61 -14.81 -17.60
N SER A 313 9.25 -15.06 -18.74
CA SER A 313 8.98 -16.19 -19.63
C SER A 313 9.77 -17.46 -19.28
N THR A 314 10.71 -17.38 -18.34
CA THR A 314 11.50 -18.53 -17.86
C THR A 314 10.59 -19.55 -17.20
N ASP A 315 10.86 -20.83 -17.41
CA ASP A 315 10.07 -21.90 -16.79
C ASP A 315 10.12 -21.86 -15.25
N ARG A 316 9.07 -22.40 -14.65
CA ARG A 316 8.85 -22.35 -13.20
C ARG A 316 10.00 -22.94 -12.38
N ILE A 317 10.55 -24.09 -12.82
CA ILE A 317 11.59 -24.80 -12.05
C ILE A 317 12.89 -24.00 -12.06
N THR A 318 13.25 -23.46 -13.20
CA THR A 318 14.43 -22.60 -13.36
C THR A 318 14.30 -21.32 -12.53
N ALA A 319 13.11 -20.66 -12.56
CA ALA A 319 12.87 -19.47 -11.78
C ALA A 319 12.91 -19.72 -10.25
N GLU A 320 12.27 -20.81 -9.77
CA GLU A 320 12.34 -21.22 -8.36
C GLU A 320 13.78 -21.54 -7.93
N SER A 321 14.53 -22.29 -8.76
CA SER A 321 15.92 -22.65 -8.48
C SER A 321 16.82 -21.43 -8.42
N SER A 322 16.61 -20.45 -9.33
CA SER A 322 17.34 -19.18 -9.30
C SER A 322 17.09 -18.43 -7.99
N PHE A 323 15.83 -18.36 -7.52
CA PHE A 323 15.51 -17.74 -6.24
C PHE A 323 16.23 -18.42 -5.08
N ILE A 324 16.11 -19.74 -4.98
CA ILE A 324 16.75 -20.53 -3.90
C ILE A 324 18.28 -20.38 -3.92
N ALA A 325 18.89 -20.36 -5.11
CA ALA A 325 20.31 -20.16 -5.27
C ALA A 325 20.79 -18.76 -4.85
N HIS A 326 19.97 -17.72 -5.02
CA HIS A 326 20.27 -16.38 -4.51
C HIS A 326 20.21 -16.34 -2.99
N ILE A 327 19.22 -16.99 -2.40
CA ILE A 327 19.10 -17.08 -0.93
C ILE A 327 20.31 -17.80 -0.33
N ALA A 328 20.80 -18.89 -0.97
CA ALA A 328 21.95 -19.67 -0.48
C ALA A 328 23.26 -18.87 -0.36
N LYS A 329 23.35 -17.73 -1.05
CA LYS A 329 24.54 -16.86 -1.04
C LYS A 329 24.47 -15.75 0.02
N LEU A 330 23.33 -15.61 0.69
CA LEU A 330 23.11 -14.57 1.69
C LEU A 330 23.46 -15.11 3.08
N GLU A 331 24.37 -14.44 3.74
CA GLU A 331 24.67 -14.65 5.14
C GLU A 331 23.70 -13.87 6.02
N ARG A 332 23.40 -14.40 7.21
CA ARG A 332 22.66 -13.63 8.22
C ARG A 332 23.60 -12.61 8.85
N ASN A 333 23.12 -11.40 9.05
CA ASN A 333 23.81 -10.44 9.90
C ASN A 333 23.68 -10.94 11.34
N SER A 334 24.70 -11.63 11.85
CA SER A 334 24.77 -11.99 13.27
C SER A 334 24.92 -10.69 14.08
N GLU A 335 24.02 -10.46 15.06
CA GLU A 335 24.27 -9.47 16.12
C GLU A 335 25.51 -9.84 16.96
#